data_ff7964b121b3309110313d90b612337a
#
_entry.id   ff7964b121b3309110313d90b612337a
#
_cell.length_a   1.000
_cell.length_b   1.000
_cell.length_c   1.000
_cell.angle_alpha   90.00
_cell.angle_beta   90.00
_cell.angle_gamma   90.00
#
_symmetry.space_group_name_H-M   'P 1'
#
loop_
_entity.id
_entity.type
_entity.pdbx_description
1 polymer ?
#
loop_
_entity_poly.entity_id
_entity_poly.type
_entity_poly.pdbx_seq_one_letter_code
_entity_poly.pdbx_strand_id
1 'polypeptide(L)'
;MIKKLMPASTPSLPLWVSTNATSLSRRVGILTTLALIVVLSCSTKSFAQDQPTIAKDSVQVTAFTLSSYKGDFKIFSWVPRLHLRVNGPIASGSQIYAEFTVPGGGAWKFDCKTQETGAGHWWQPDECGGRDALGEDKGITYTGPVNFTIKMRNELMGGDVTLFTGKFKVAKIHSNETGPNYVNHFVYYVDQDWNLPIGYVFLEPDDVYQWKKPTLSFAFWARTELNGPFEPHLFHGGKEVGKMMYEGEESGKAGCGMNEIEDNPTHGTEPHGQFIWTRMRCSFPNIKAWNQTGEGNQTMFGSLYLLSENPGDYEIKILYKGHLVRSIKFGVDADGKITDNRIATNNKLGNNRVIVPVQVLGDADGQWDKNAWKTDAFYGNPLAGFTGPP
;
A
#
# COMPACT_ATOMS: atom_id res chain seq x y z
N MET A 1 -42.79 37.83 2.17
CA MET A 1 -43.25 38.38 0.87
C MET A 1 -43.10 37.32 -0.19
N ILE A 2 -44.25 36.87 -0.69
CA ILE A 2 -44.49 35.80 -1.66
C ILE A 2 -44.40 36.40 -3.07
N LYS A 3 -43.71 35.75 -4.02
CA LYS A 3 -43.96 35.89 -5.48
C LYS A 3 -43.56 34.56 -6.12
N LYS A 4 -44.48 33.69 -6.34
CA LYS A 4 -45.39 33.36 -7.46
C LYS A 4 -44.68 33.05 -8.78
N LEU A 5 -44.72 31.74 -9.07
CA LEU A 5 -44.45 31.07 -10.35
C LEU A 5 -45.34 31.54 -11.48
N MET A 6 -44.85 31.41 -12.71
CA MET A 6 -45.69 31.05 -13.89
C MET A 6 -44.85 30.24 -14.93
N PRO A 7 -45.48 29.38 -15.69
CA PRO A 7 -44.80 28.35 -16.49
C PRO A 7 -44.70 28.73 -17.98
N ALA A 8 -43.72 28.13 -18.65
CA ALA A 8 -43.47 28.32 -20.08
C ALA A 8 -44.01 27.12 -20.90
N SER A 9 -44.60 27.44 -21.97
CA SER A 9 -45.35 26.69 -22.98
C SER A 9 -44.48 25.80 -23.86
N THR A 10 -45.07 24.65 -24.19
CA THR A 10 -44.65 23.71 -25.26
C THR A 10 -45.06 24.21 -26.65
N PRO A 11 -44.27 24.00 -27.69
CA PRO A 11 -44.76 24.03 -29.07
C PRO A 11 -44.99 22.66 -29.66
N SER A 12 -46.12 22.59 -30.34
CA SER A 12 -46.68 21.48 -31.10
C SER A 12 -45.95 21.18 -32.41
N LEU A 13 -45.86 19.88 -32.74
CA LEU A 13 -45.46 19.35 -34.03
C LEU A 13 -46.61 19.33 -35.06
N PRO A 14 -46.38 19.54 -36.34
CA PRO A 14 -47.37 19.24 -37.37
C PRO A 14 -47.16 17.80 -37.91
N LEU A 15 -48.28 17.09 -38.03
CA LEU A 15 -48.44 15.88 -38.80
C LEU A 15 -48.35 16.21 -40.32
N TRP A 16 -47.60 15.39 -41.04
CA TRP A 16 -47.78 15.18 -42.44
C TRP A 16 -48.05 13.73 -42.75
N VAL A 17 -49.27 13.44 -43.17
CA VAL A 17 -49.72 12.18 -43.78
C VAL A 17 -49.47 12.27 -45.27
N SER A 18 -48.76 11.30 -45.82
CA SER A 18 -48.80 11.02 -47.26
C SER A 18 -48.84 9.51 -47.50
N THR A 19 -49.95 9.07 -47.98
CA THR A 19 -50.22 7.72 -48.50
C THR A 19 -49.55 7.55 -49.88
N ASN A 20 -48.78 6.45 -50.02
CA ASN A 20 -48.72 5.74 -51.33
C ASN A 20 -48.44 4.25 -51.08
N ALA A 21 -49.46 3.46 -51.28
CA ALA A 21 -49.38 2.02 -51.39
C ALA A 21 -49.08 1.66 -52.86
N THR A 22 -48.05 0.85 -53.09
CA THR A 22 -48.09 -0.21 -54.14
C THR A 22 -46.86 -1.11 -54.06
N SER A 23 -47.12 -2.41 -53.96
CA SER A 23 -46.32 -3.56 -54.44
C SER A 23 -44.84 -3.67 -54.01
N LEU A 24 -44.58 -4.67 -53.16
CA LEU A 24 -43.45 -5.61 -53.34
C LEU A 24 -43.50 -6.79 -52.38
N SER A 25 -44.32 -7.77 -52.74
CA SER A 25 -44.18 -9.13 -52.22
C SER A 25 -43.04 -9.81 -52.99
N ARG A 26 -41.87 -9.90 -52.42
CA ARG A 26 -40.82 -10.91 -52.76
C ARG A 26 -39.41 -10.65 -52.19
N ARG A 27 -39.22 -9.77 -51.22
CA ARG A 27 -37.88 -9.61 -50.59
C ARG A 27 -37.87 -9.69 -49.08
N VAL A 28 -38.85 -10.33 -48.46
CA VAL A 28 -38.97 -10.42 -46.96
C VAL A 28 -38.19 -11.60 -46.37
N GLY A 29 -37.73 -12.57 -47.20
CA GLY A 29 -37.07 -13.78 -46.65
C GLY A 29 -35.58 -13.66 -46.35
N ILE A 30 -34.87 -12.64 -46.85
CA ILE A 30 -33.41 -12.54 -46.68
C ILE A 30 -33.00 -11.51 -45.60
N LEU A 31 -33.85 -10.52 -45.37
CA LEU A 31 -33.58 -9.49 -44.33
C LEU A 31 -33.82 -9.95 -42.91
N THR A 32 -34.74 -10.91 -42.68
CA THR A 32 -34.99 -11.46 -41.36
C THR A 32 -33.89 -12.39 -40.86
N THR A 33 -33.22 -13.12 -41.75
CA THR A 33 -32.05 -13.96 -41.36
C THR A 33 -30.82 -13.15 -41.06
N LEU A 34 -30.58 -12.01 -41.75
CA LEU A 34 -29.45 -11.13 -41.42
C LEU A 34 -29.64 -10.36 -40.10
N ALA A 35 -30.89 -9.95 -39.80
CA ALA A 35 -31.18 -9.28 -38.54
C ALA A 35 -31.05 -10.23 -37.32
N LEU A 36 -31.35 -11.51 -37.48
CA LEU A 36 -31.20 -12.51 -36.41
C LEU A 36 -29.71 -12.84 -36.15
N ILE A 37 -28.87 -12.83 -37.19
CA ILE A 37 -27.41 -13.05 -37.03
C ILE A 37 -26.73 -11.84 -36.41
N VAL A 38 -27.18 -10.62 -36.66
CA VAL A 38 -26.63 -9.41 -36.05
C VAL A 38 -27.04 -9.31 -34.58
N VAL A 39 -28.22 -9.75 -34.20
CA VAL A 39 -28.68 -9.79 -32.80
C VAL A 39 -27.97 -10.90 -32.00
N LEU A 40 -27.62 -12.02 -32.61
CA LEU A 40 -26.85 -13.09 -31.96
C LEU A 40 -25.35 -12.77 -31.90
N SER A 41 -24.82 -11.88 -32.72
CA SER A 41 -23.43 -11.45 -32.63
C SER A 41 -23.22 -10.25 -31.68
N CYS A 42 -24.27 -9.56 -31.23
CA CYS A 42 -24.19 -8.49 -30.23
C CYS A 42 -24.29 -8.98 -28.77
N SER A 43 -24.53 -10.26 -28.51
CA SER A 43 -24.80 -10.75 -27.16
C SER A 43 -23.65 -11.47 -26.48
N THR A 44 -22.42 -11.30 -26.93
CA THR A 44 -21.25 -11.77 -26.18
C THR A 44 -20.15 -10.71 -26.04
N LYS A 45 -20.52 -9.45 -25.81
CA LYS A 45 -19.69 -8.68 -24.89
C LYS A 45 -19.97 -9.25 -23.51
N SER A 46 -19.39 -10.40 -23.20
CA SER A 46 -19.04 -10.72 -21.84
C SER A 46 -18.39 -9.45 -21.30
N PHE A 47 -19.04 -8.72 -20.43
CA PHE A 47 -18.38 -7.79 -19.56
C PHE A 47 -17.39 -8.68 -18.80
N ALA A 48 -16.17 -8.77 -19.32
CA ALA A 48 -15.05 -9.16 -18.51
C ALA A 48 -15.02 -8.10 -17.41
N GLN A 49 -15.75 -8.35 -16.34
CA GLN A 49 -15.70 -7.54 -15.14
C GLN A 49 -14.23 -7.61 -14.75
N ASP A 50 -13.54 -6.46 -14.76
CA ASP A 50 -12.14 -6.41 -14.41
C ASP A 50 -11.98 -7.14 -13.07
N GLN A 51 -11.22 -8.22 -13.11
CA GLN A 51 -11.01 -9.02 -11.90
C GLN A 51 -10.27 -8.15 -10.88
N PRO A 52 -10.68 -8.17 -9.62
CA PRO A 52 -9.97 -7.44 -8.60
C PRO A 52 -8.52 -7.92 -8.52
N THR A 53 -7.61 -7.02 -8.21
CA THR A 53 -6.18 -7.30 -8.08
C THR A 53 -5.68 -6.87 -6.71
N ILE A 54 -4.68 -7.56 -6.20
CA ILE A 54 -4.02 -7.16 -4.95
C ILE A 54 -2.97 -6.08 -5.26
N ALA A 55 -3.01 -4.98 -4.52
CA ALA A 55 -1.92 -4.02 -4.51
C ALA A 55 -0.72 -4.64 -3.78
N LYS A 56 0.31 -5.04 -4.53
CA LYS A 56 1.46 -5.80 -3.97
C LYS A 56 2.12 -5.08 -2.79
N ASP A 57 2.24 -3.77 -2.86
CA ASP A 57 2.86 -2.91 -1.84
C ASP A 57 2.01 -2.74 -0.58
N SER A 58 0.77 -3.21 -0.60
CA SER A 58 -0.13 -3.21 0.56
C SER A 58 -0.15 -4.54 1.30
N VAL A 59 0.42 -5.59 0.72
CA VAL A 59 0.47 -6.90 1.38
C VAL A 59 1.46 -6.86 2.53
N GLN A 60 0.97 -7.15 3.72
CA GLN A 60 1.77 -7.21 4.94
C GLN A 60 1.44 -8.51 5.66
N VAL A 61 2.45 -9.30 5.91
CA VAL A 61 2.33 -10.57 6.66
C VAL A 61 3.11 -10.45 7.95
N THR A 62 2.48 -10.79 9.06
CA THR A 62 3.13 -10.89 10.36
C THR A 62 3.02 -12.29 10.92
N ALA A 63 4.03 -12.71 11.65
CA ALA A 63 4.00 -13.89 12.50
C ALA A 63 3.52 -13.45 13.89
N PHE A 64 2.21 -13.49 14.11
CA PHE A 64 1.63 -13.05 15.38
C PHE A 64 1.98 -14.04 16.49
N THR A 65 2.79 -13.60 17.44
CA THR A 65 3.26 -14.45 18.54
C THR A 65 2.14 -14.67 19.56
N LEU A 66 1.89 -15.93 19.87
CA LEU A 66 0.97 -16.39 20.88
C LEU A 66 1.73 -16.93 22.09
N SER A 67 1.15 -16.78 23.27
CA SER A 67 1.63 -17.43 24.47
C SER A 67 0.52 -18.26 25.09
N SER A 68 0.79 -19.52 25.34
CA SER A 68 -0.13 -20.46 25.99
C SER A 68 0.58 -21.19 27.12
N TYR A 69 -0.17 -21.76 28.03
CA TYR A 69 0.36 -22.57 29.11
C TYR A 69 0.13 -24.05 28.80
N LYS A 70 1.16 -24.87 28.99
CA LYS A 70 1.08 -26.33 28.98
C LYS A 70 1.60 -26.83 30.33
N GLY A 71 0.68 -27.07 31.27
CA GLY A 71 1.02 -27.24 32.68
C GLY A 71 1.62 -25.96 33.23
N ASP A 72 2.77 -26.06 33.90
CA ASP A 72 3.47 -24.90 34.48
C ASP A 72 4.38 -24.16 33.50
N PHE A 73 4.45 -24.62 32.26
CA PHE A 73 5.36 -24.05 31.24
C PHE A 73 4.62 -23.14 30.27
N LYS A 74 5.15 -21.94 30.08
CA LYS A 74 4.72 -21.03 29.03
C LYS A 74 5.34 -21.44 27.71
N ILE A 75 4.50 -21.66 26.71
CA ILE A 75 4.90 -22.03 25.34
C ILE A 75 4.59 -20.85 24.44
N PHE A 76 5.57 -20.51 23.60
CA PHE A 76 5.43 -19.50 22.57
C PHE A 76 5.29 -20.16 21.20
N SER A 77 4.30 -19.70 20.46
CA SER A 77 3.99 -20.15 19.12
C SER A 77 3.57 -18.94 18.27
N TRP A 78 3.26 -19.12 17.00
CA TRP A 78 2.78 -18.05 16.16
C TRP A 78 1.70 -18.55 15.21
N VAL A 79 0.87 -17.60 14.77
CA VAL A 79 -0.11 -17.75 13.69
C VAL A 79 0.09 -16.63 12.66
N PRO A 80 -0.24 -16.86 11.38
CA PRO A 80 -0.16 -15.80 10.40
C PRO A 80 -1.26 -14.75 10.58
N ARG A 81 -0.89 -13.49 10.36
CA ARG A 81 -1.80 -12.37 10.24
C ARG A 81 -1.50 -11.65 8.95
N LEU A 82 -2.53 -11.28 8.20
CA LEU A 82 -2.41 -10.69 6.88
C LEU A 82 -3.17 -9.37 6.82
N HIS A 83 -2.53 -8.40 6.19
CA HIS A 83 -3.09 -7.11 5.87
C HIS A 83 -2.89 -6.83 4.39
N LEU A 84 -3.90 -6.29 3.68
CA LEU A 84 -3.82 -6.08 2.24
C LEU A 84 -4.86 -5.05 1.75
N ARG A 85 -4.63 -4.55 0.55
CA ARG A 85 -5.61 -3.76 -0.19
C ARG A 85 -5.91 -4.42 -1.53
N VAL A 86 -7.19 -4.51 -1.85
CA VAL A 86 -7.70 -4.98 -3.13
C VAL A 86 -8.06 -3.78 -3.98
N ASN A 87 -7.60 -3.75 -5.23
CA ASN A 87 -7.97 -2.76 -6.23
C ASN A 87 -9.08 -3.32 -7.12
N GLY A 88 -10.03 -2.46 -7.47
CA GLY A 88 -11.17 -2.80 -8.30
C GLY A 88 -12.37 -3.30 -7.51
N PRO A 89 -13.53 -3.41 -8.18
CA PRO A 89 -14.76 -3.84 -7.55
C PRO A 89 -14.70 -5.33 -7.17
N ILE A 90 -15.21 -5.65 -5.99
CA ILE A 90 -15.45 -7.02 -5.57
C ILE A 90 -16.94 -7.33 -5.85
N ALA A 91 -17.22 -8.34 -6.66
CA ALA A 91 -18.59 -8.74 -6.96
C ALA A 91 -19.32 -9.16 -5.68
N SER A 92 -20.60 -8.81 -5.59
CA SER A 92 -21.44 -9.20 -4.45
C SER A 92 -21.41 -10.72 -4.22
N GLY A 93 -21.33 -11.15 -2.98
CA GLY A 93 -21.21 -12.56 -2.60
C GLY A 93 -19.81 -13.15 -2.76
N SER A 94 -18.81 -12.35 -3.14
CA SER A 94 -17.41 -12.80 -3.13
C SER A 94 -16.85 -12.81 -1.72
N GLN A 95 -16.02 -13.81 -1.43
CA GLN A 95 -15.28 -13.98 -0.19
C GLN A 95 -13.79 -14.04 -0.50
N ILE A 96 -13.01 -13.14 0.11
CA ILE A 96 -11.56 -13.22 0.07
C ILE A 96 -11.08 -14.06 1.24
N TYR A 97 -10.14 -14.96 0.99
CA TYR A 97 -9.53 -15.79 2.00
C TYR A 97 -8.05 -16.03 1.72
N ALA A 98 -7.31 -16.39 2.75
CA ALA A 98 -5.91 -16.71 2.66
C ALA A 98 -5.63 -18.16 3.10
N GLU A 99 -4.68 -18.80 2.43
CA GLU A 99 -4.17 -20.12 2.76
C GLU A 99 -2.67 -20.02 2.98
N PHE A 100 -2.17 -20.54 4.11
CA PHE A 100 -0.76 -20.58 4.46
C PHE A 100 -0.31 -22.02 4.65
N THR A 101 0.87 -22.35 4.16
CA THR A 101 1.44 -23.69 4.27
C THR A 101 2.89 -23.64 4.69
N VAL A 102 3.27 -24.55 5.60
CA VAL A 102 4.66 -24.76 6.01
C VAL A 102 5.13 -26.16 5.59
N PRO A 103 6.42 -26.33 5.29
CA PRO A 103 6.98 -27.65 5.03
C PRO A 103 6.72 -28.60 6.22
N GLY A 104 6.28 -29.82 5.93
CA GLY A 104 6.02 -30.82 6.98
C GLY A 104 4.64 -30.82 7.60
N GLY A 105 3.71 -29.96 7.14
CA GLY A 105 2.29 -30.18 7.38
C GLY A 105 1.56 -29.27 8.32
N GLY A 106 1.94 -28.00 8.47
CA GLY A 106 1.07 -26.98 9.03
C GLY A 106 0.37 -26.21 7.91
N ALA A 107 -0.94 -26.04 8.02
CA ALA A 107 -1.70 -25.21 7.10
C ALA A 107 -2.76 -24.40 7.84
N TRP A 108 -2.92 -23.15 7.45
CA TRP A 108 -4.01 -22.32 7.93
C TRP A 108 -4.83 -21.86 6.74
N LYS A 109 -6.13 -21.79 6.96
CA LYS A 109 -7.08 -21.18 6.04
C LYS A 109 -8.02 -20.31 6.83
N PHE A 110 -8.20 -19.06 6.42
CA PHE A 110 -9.09 -18.13 7.09
C PHE A 110 -9.64 -17.11 6.10
N ASP A 111 -10.86 -16.71 6.37
CA ASP A 111 -11.55 -15.68 5.60
C ASP A 111 -11.08 -14.29 6.03
N CYS A 112 -10.97 -13.38 5.04
CA CYS A 112 -10.62 -12.00 5.24
C CYS A 112 -11.86 -11.12 5.07
N LYS A 113 -12.18 -10.32 6.07
CA LYS A 113 -13.25 -9.33 5.96
C LYS A 113 -12.72 -8.12 5.21
N THR A 114 -13.39 -7.76 4.12
CA THR A 114 -13.04 -6.58 3.32
C THR A 114 -14.06 -5.47 3.52
N GLN A 115 -13.59 -4.23 3.52
CA GLN A 115 -14.41 -3.03 3.60
C GLN A 115 -14.14 -2.15 2.40
N GLU A 116 -15.19 -1.63 1.77
CA GLU A 116 -15.05 -0.66 0.69
C GLU A 116 -14.57 0.69 1.24
N THR A 117 -13.52 1.22 0.62
CA THR A 117 -12.91 2.50 1.01
C THR A 117 -13.32 3.67 0.10
N GLY A 118 -14.33 3.51 -0.75
CA GLY A 118 -14.67 4.43 -1.82
C GLY A 118 -13.80 4.23 -3.07
N ALA A 119 -14.10 4.94 -4.15
CA ALA A 119 -13.36 4.85 -5.41
C ALA A 119 -13.10 3.42 -5.96
N GLY A 120 -13.88 2.44 -5.54
CA GLY A 120 -13.77 1.05 -6.00
C GLY A 120 -12.59 0.27 -5.43
N HIS A 121 -11.99 0.75 -4.35
CA HIS A 121 -10.93 0.03 -3.63
C HIS A 121 -11.48 -0.65 -2.39
N TRP A 122 -10.90 -1.79 -2.05
CA TRP A 122 -11.25 -2.57 -0.88
C TRP A 122 -10.04 -2.70 0.04
N TRP A 123 -10.28 -2.47 1.29
CA TRP A 123 -9.29 -2.57 2.35
C TRP A 123 -9.58 -3.77 3.24
N GLN A 124 -8.55 -4.51 3.60
CA GLN A 124 -8.64 -5.57 4.59
C GLN A 124 -8.16 -5.03 5.94
N PRO A 125 -9.05 -4.83 6.91
CA PRO A 125 -8.65 -4.46 8.26
C PRO A 125 -7.89 -5.60 8.98
N ASP A 126 -7.36 -5.32 10.15
CA ASP A 126 -6.44 -6.17 10.94
C ASP A 126 -6.91 -7.57 11.30
N GLU A 127 -8.14 -7.92 11.00
CA GLU A 127 -8.79 -9.16 11.43
C GLU A 127 -8.56 -10.34 10.46
N CYS A 128 -7.72 -10.20 9.44
CA CYS A 128 -7.42 -11.29 8.52
C CYS A 128 -6.34 -12.21 9.11
N GLY A 129 -6.74 -13.26 9.77
CA GLY A 129 -5.85 -14.14 10.53
C GLY A 129 -5.59 -13.66 11.97
N GLY A 130 -4.45 -14.03 12.51
CA GLY A 130 -4.08 -13.72 13.89
C GLY A 130 -4.85 -14.56 14.92
N ARG A 131 -4.75 -14.15 16.18
CA ARG A 131 -5.33 -14.89 17.31
C ARG A 131 -6.85 -15.05 17.22
N ASP A 132 -7.54 -13.98 16.87
CA ASP A 132 -9.01 -13.94 16.93
C ASP A 132 -9.65 -14.79 15.81
N ALA A 133 -8.98 -14.94 14.68
CA ALA A 133 -9.46 -15.75 13.57
C ALA A 133 -9.08 -17.23 13.67
N LEU A 134 -7.91 -17.53 14.28
CA LEU A 134 -7.34 -18.88 14.25
C LEU A 134 -7.36 -19.59 15.60
N GLY A 135 -7.41 -18.84 16.71
CA GLY A 135 -7.31 -19.39 18.07
C GLY A 135 -5.87 -19.76 18.46
N GLU A 136 -5.66 -19.94 19.76
CA GLU A 136 -4.34 -20.25 20.33
C GLU A 136 -3.88 -21.67 20.04
N ASP A 137 -4.81 -22.60 19.84
CA ASP A 137 -4.57 -24.00 19.54
C ASP A 137 -3.97 -24.25 18.15
N LYS A 138 -4.05 -23.28 17.26
CA LYS A 138 -3.47 -23.34 15.90
C LYS A 138 -2.06 -22.79 15.80
N GLY A 139 -1.49 -22.29 16.90
CA GLY A 139 -0.14 -21.78 16.94
C GLY A 139 0.91 -22.90 16.73
N ILE A 140 1.95 -22.58 15.95
CA ILE A 140 3.09 -23.49 15.71
C ILE A 140 4.41 -22.85 16.12
N THR A 141 5.43 -23.67 16.32
CA THR A 141 6.78 -23.21 16.69
C THR A 141 7.76 -23.25 15.52
N TYR A 142 7.26 -23.53 14.32
CA TYR A 142 8.07 -23.64 13.11
C TYR A 142 8.75 -22.31 12.78
N THR A 143 10.01 -22.37 12.33
CA THR A 143 10.76 -21.29 11.73
C THR A 143 11.29 -21.74 10.36
N GLY A 144 11.34 -20.83 9.40
CA GLY A 144 11.76 -21.14 8.04
C GLY A 144 10.77 -20.64 7.00
N PRO A 145 10.85 -21.16 5.75
CA PRO A 145 10.02 -20.69 4.65
C PRO A 145 8.55 -21.09 4.81
N VAL A 146 7.67 -20.15 4.47
CA VAL A 146 6.22 -20.29 4.46
C VAL A 146 5.70 -19.84 3.12
N ASN A 147 4.81 -20.60 2.50
CA ASN A 147 4.10 -20.20 1.29
C ASN A 147 2.69 -19.77 1.65
N PHE A 148 2.14 -18.81 0.91
CA PHE A 148 0.76 -18.42 1.06
C PHE A 148 0.12 -18.02 -0.27
N THR A 149 -1.20 -18.14 -0.31
CA THR A 149 -2.03 -17.68 -1.43
C THR A 149 -3.19 -16.87 -0.89
N ILE A 150 -3.54 -15.80 -1.59
CA ILE A 150 -4.77 -15.04 -1.37
C ILE A 150 -5.69 -15.36 -2.53
N LYS A 151 -6.89 -15.80 -2.22
CA LYS A 151 -7.88 -16.24 -3.19
C LYS A 151 -9.19 -15.50 -2.98
N MET A 152 -9.97 -15.42 -4.05
CA MET A 152 -11.35 -14.96 -4.01
C MET A 152 -12.24 -16.11 -4.45
N ARG A 153 -13.23 -16.43 -3.62
CA ARG A 153 -14.32 -17.35 -3.96
C ARG A 153 -15.54 -16.55 -4.35
N ASN A 154 -16.15 -16.93 -5.44
CA ASN A 154 -17.49 -16.45 -5.82
C ASN A 154 -18.21 -17.59 -6.53
N GLU A 155 -19.26 -18.10 -5.92
CA GLU A 155 -20.02 -19.23 -6.47
C GLU A 155 -20.66 -18.90 -7.82
N LEU A 156 -21.07 -17.64 -8.04
CA LEU A 156 -21.63 -17.18 -9.31
C LEU A 156 -20.61 -17.10 -10.44
N MET A 157 -19.31 -17.01 -10.11
CA MET A 157 -18.21 -16.93 -11.08
C MET A 157 -17.54 -18.27 -11.35
N GLY A 158 -18.05 -19.37 -10.78
CA GLY A 158 -17.63 -20.73 -11.10
C GLY A 158 -16.38 -21.21 -10.36
N GLY A 159 -16.02 -20.62 -9.22
CA GLY A 159 -14.98 -21.17 -8.36
C GLY A 159 -13.98 -20.15 -7.77
N ASP A 160 -12.87 -20.67 -7.32
CA ASP A 160 -11.81 -19.92 -6.66
C ASP A 160 -10.85 -19.27 -7.67
N VAL A 161 -10.58 -17.99 -7.52
CA VAL A 161 -9.58 -17.24 -8.30
C VAL A 161 -8.41 -16.88 -7.39
N THR A 162 -7.19 -17.21 -7.81
CA THR A 162 -5.97 -16.79 -7.09
C THR A 162 -5.65 -15.35 -7.43
N LEU A 163 -5.67 -14.48 -6.42
CA LEU A 163 -5.34 -13.06 -6.54
C LEU A 163 -3.87 -12.76 -6.26
N PHE A 164 -3.23 -13.55 -5.38
CA PHE A 164 -1.83 -13.36 -5.01
C PHE A 164 -1.23 -14.67 -4.53
N THR A 165 0.04 -14.87 -4.84
CA THR A 165 0.85 -15.98 -4.33
C THR A 165 2.14 -15.41 -3.78
N GLY A 166 2.53 -15.80 -2.59
CA GLY A 166 3.73 -15.29 -1.95
C GLY A 166 4.45 -16.33 -1.09
N LYS A 167 5.68 -15.99 -0.73
CA LYS A 167 6.52 -16.73 0.21
C LYS A 167 7.21 -15.76 1.15
N PHE A 168 7.44 -16.18 2.36
CA PHE A 168 8.22 -15.45 3.35
C PHE A 168 8.95 -16.42 4.28
N LYS A 169 9.83 -15.87 5.12
CA LYS A 169 10.57 -16.66 6.10
C LYS A 169 10.21 -16.17 7.50
N VAL A 170 9.84 -17.10 8.35
CA VAL A 170 9.65 -16.83 9.78
C VAL A 170 10.94 -17.14 10.51
N ALA A 171 11.34 -16.23 11.36
CA ALA A 171 12.42 -16.41 12.31
C ALA A 171 11.90 -16.13 13.73
N LYS A 172 12.74 -16.39 14.73
CA LYS A 172 12.44 -16.08 16.13
C LYS A 172 13.68 -15.52 16.80
N ILE A 173 13.45 -14.66 17.78
CA ILE A 173 14.48 -14.15 18.67
C ILE A 173 14.05 -14.39 20.12
N HIS A 174 15.03 -14.47 20.98
CA HIS A 174 14.78 -14.54 22.42
C HIS A 174 14.35 -13.17 22.93
N SER A 175 13.28 -13.11 23.69
CA SER A 175 12.86 -11.85 24.33
C SER A 175 13.89 -11.44 25.38
N ASN A 176 14.09 -10.11 25.51
CA ASN A 176 14.93 -9.55 26.58
C ASN A 176 14.24 -9.48 27.94
N GLU A 177 13.01 -9.95 28.04
CA GLU A 177 12.34 -10.05 29.33
C GLU A 177 13.14 -10.96 30.27
N THR A 178 13.44 -10.46 31.46
CA THR A 178 14.25 -11.16 32.46
C THR A 178 13.38 -11.78 33.53
N GLY A 179 13.74 -12.99 33.96
CA GLY A 179 13.07 -13.69 35.04
C GLY A 179 12.94 -15.20 34.77
N PRO A 180 12.69 -16.01 35.80
CA PRO A 180 12.64 -17.46 35.70
C PRO A 180 11.53 -17.97 34.74
N ASN A 181 10.48 -17.17 34.55
CA ASN A 181 9.35 -17.51 33.66
C ASN A 181 9.62 -17.18 32.18
N TYR A 182 10.71 -16.48 31.85
CA TYR A 182 10.99 -15.96 30.50
C TYR A 182 12.17 -16.65 29.80
N VAL A 183 12.75 -17.69 30.40
CA VAL A 183 13.92 -18.41 29.85
C VAL A 183 13.68 -18.94 28.45
N ASN A 184 12.42 -19.27 28.10
CA ASN A 184 12.02 -19.77 26.79
C ASN A 184 11.11 -18.78 26.03
N HIS A 185 11.17 -17.50 26.38
CA HIS A 185 10.34 -16.48 25.74
C HIS A 185 10.93 -16.12 24.37
N PHE A 186 10.25 -16.53 23.31
CA PHE A 186 10.60 -16.23 21.93
C PHE A 186 9.52 -15.37 21.30
N VAL A 187 9.95 -14.39 20.51
CA VAL A 187 9.09 -13.61 19.62
C VAL A 187 9.35 -14.05 18.20
N TYR A 188 8.28 -14.35 17.46
CA TYR A 188 8.35 -14.74 16.06
C TYR A 188 8.15 -13.51 15.18
N TYR A 189 8.86 -13.45 14.05
CA TYR A 189 8.79 -12.36 13.11
C TYR A 189 8.97 -12.84 11.68
N VAL A 190 8.50 -12.06 10.73
CA VAL A 190 8.73 -12.25 9.31
C VAL A 190 9.98 -11.50 8.92
N ASP A 191 10.92 -12.17 8.23
CA ASP A 191 12.11 -11.53 7.69
C ASP A 191 11.72 -10.63 6.52
N GLN A 192 12.14 -9.37 6.60
CA GLN A 192 11.77 -8.31 5.65
C GLN A 192 12.97 -7.45 5.22
N ASP A 193 14.15 -8.02 5.19
CA ASP A 193 15.38 -7.32 4.75
C ASP A 193 15.23 -6.69 3.35
N TRP A 194 14.37 -7.26 2.52
CA TRP A 194 14.08 -6.75 1.19
C TRP A 194 13.45 -5.36 1.16
N ASN A 195 12.87 -4.89 2.27
CA ASN A 195 12.27 -3.56 2.37
C ASN A 195 13.31 -2.44 2.48
N LEU A 196 14.48 -2.73 3.04
CA LEU A 196 15.47 -1.70 3.37
C LEU A 196 15.91 -0.84 2.17
N PRO A 197 16.16 -1.42 0.98
CA PRO A 197 16.55 -0.65 -0.20
C PRO A 197 15.37 -0.07 -0.98
N ILE A 198 14.15 -0.16 -0.48
CA ILE A 198 12.93 0.33 -1.16
C ILE A 198 12.36 1.54 -0.42
N GLY A 199 12.19 2.63 -1.13
CA GLY A 199 11.57 3.83 -0.60
C GLY A 199 10.45 4.35 -1.50
N TYR A 200 9.75 5.32 -0.97
CA TYR A 200 8.63 5.98 -1.64
C TYR A 200 8.78 7.49 -1.50
N VAL A 201 8.57 8.21 -2.60
CA VAL A 201 8.45 9.67 -2.60
C VAL A 201 7.09 10.03 -3.16
N PHE A 202 6.41 10.98 -2.55
CA PHE A 202 5.05 11.36 -2.95
C PHE A 202 4.70 12.78 -2.48
N LEU A 203 3.68 13.31 -3.11
CA LEU A 203 3.07 14.58 -2.72
C LEU A 203 1.79 14.28 -1.95
N GLU A 204 1.75 14.69 -0.72
CA GLU A 204 0.62 14.46 0.18
C GLU A 204 -0.29 15.68 0.21
N PRO A 205 -1.62 15.52 0.01
CA PRO A 205 -2.57 16.60 0.21
C PRO A 205 -2.45 17.14 1.64
N ASP A 206 -2.38 18.43 1.80
CA ASP A 206 -2.34 19.06 3.12
C ASP A 206 -3.76 19.34 3.60
N ASP A 207 -4.44 18.32 4.07
CA ASP A 207 -5.82 18.44 4.58
C ASP A 207 -5.89 19.01 6.00
N VAL A 208 -4.78 18.95 6.75
CA VAL A 208 -4.76 19.28 8.19
C VAL A 208 -4.92 20.79 8.43
N TYR A 209 -4.41 21.63 7.52
CA TYR A 209 -4.40 23.09 7.71
C TYR A 209 -5.21 23.85 6.66
N GLN A 210 -6.10 23.19 5.90
CA GLN A 210 -6.84 23.79 4.77
C GLN A 210 -5.92 24.35 3.66
N TRP A 211 -4.65 23.99 3.68
CA TRP A 211 -3.67 24.42 2.70
C TRP A 211 -3.72 23.44 1.53
N LYS A 212 -4.26 23.88 0.43
CA LYS A 212 -4.42 23.07 -0.78
C LYS A 212 -3.11 22.73 -1.50
N LYS A 213 -1.96 22.91 -0.86
CA LYS A 213 -0.64 22.73 -1.44
C LYS A 213 -0.08 21.37 -1.06
N PRO A 214 0.09 20.44 -2.01
CA PRO A 214 0.66 19.13 -1.70
C PRO A 214 2.06 19.24 -1.10
N THR A 215 2.26 18.59 0.03
CA THR A 215 3.51 18.58 0.78
C THR A 215 4.41 17.43 0.29
N LEU A 216 5.70 17.72 0.14
CA LEU A 216 6.69 16.67 -0.13
C LEU A 216 6.79 15.73 1.06
N SER A 217 6.49 14.47 0.80
CA SER A 217 6.56 13.39 1.77
C SER A 217 7.32 12.20 1.19
N PHE A 218 7.89 11.39 2.06
CA PHE A 218 8.59 10.17 1.67
C PHE A 218 8.48 9.11 2.75
N ALA A 219 8.76 7.87 2.38
CA ALA A 219 8.81 6.77 3.32
C ALA A 219 9.99 5.86 2.99
N PHE A 220 10.59 5.31 4.03
CA PHE A 220 11.69 4.36 3.95
C PHE A 220 11.58 3.34 5.08
N TRP A 221 12.35 2.27 5.00
CA TRP A 221 12.41 1.25 6.03
C TRP A 221 13.71 1.34 6.82
N ALA A 222 13.59 1.05 8.11
CA ALA A 222 14.72 0.88 9.00
C ALA A 222 14.59 -0.42 9.78
N ARG A 223 15.71 -1.07 10.06
CA ARG A 223 15.81 -2.26 10.90
C ARG A 223 16.61 -1.91 12.14
N THR A 224 16.01 -1.13 13.02
CA THR A 224 16.70 -0.61 14.21
C THR A 224 15.73 -0.39 15.36
N GLU A 225 16.23 -0.38 16.57
CA GLU A 225 15.52 0.19 17.71
C GLU A 225 15.33 1.70 17.49
N LEU A 226 14.10 2.16 17.57
CA LEU A 226 13.76 3.56 17.34
C LEU A 226 14.01 4.43 18.58
N ASN A 227 15.21 4.32 19.15
CA ASN A 227 15.63 5.09 20.33
C ASN A 227 16.23 6.45 20.02
N GLY A 228 15.86 7.02 18.87
CA GLY A 228 16.33 8.34 18.48
C GLY A 228 15.67 8.83 17.21
N PRO A 229 15.69 10.15 16.98
CA PRO A 229 15.09 10.72 15.79
C PRO A 229 15.91 10.38 14.54
N PHE A 230 15.20 10.14 13.45
CA PHE A 230 15.77 10.26 12.11
C PHE A 230 15.68 11.73 11.70
N GLU A 231 16.78 12.26 11.19
CA GLU A 231 16.92 13.67 10.79
C GLU A 231 17.11 13.75 9.26
N PRO A 232 16.02 13.90 8.50
CA PRO A 232 16.09 14.05 7.05
C PRO A 232 16.44 15.49 6.65
N HIS A 233 17.33 15.58 5.67
CA HIS A 233 17.79 16.79 5.03
C HIS A 233 17.55 16.70 3.53
N LEU A 234 16.89 17.70 2.93
CA LEU A 234 16.61 17.77 1.50
C LEU A 234 17.64 18.64 0.79
N PHE A 235 18.23 18.12 -0.27
CA PHE A 235 19.19 18.81 -1.13
C PHE A 235 18.64 18.94 -2.55
N HIS A 236 18.90 20.11 -3.17
CA HIS A 236 18.68 20.38 -4.57
C HIS A 236 19.91 21.04 -5.16
N GLY A 237 20.48 20.47 -6.27
CA GLY A 237 21.72 20.96 -6.85
C GLY A 237 22.91 20.97 -5.88
N GLY A 238 22.93 20.05 -4.91
CA GLY A 238 23.98 19.96 -3.87
C GLY A 238 23.82 20.95 -2.71
N LYS A 239 22.82 21.87 -2.76
CA LYS A 239 22.53 22.83 -1.69
C LYS A 239 21.37 22.29 -0.83
N GLU A 240 21.51 22.40 0.48
CA GLU A 240 20.43 22.08 1.40
C GLU A 240 19.30 23.10 1.27
N VAL A 241 18.08 22.60 1.03
CA VAL A 241 16.88 23.42 0.84
C VAL A 241 15.80 23.14 1.87
N GLY A 242 15.91 22.05 2.61
CA GLY A 242 15.00 21.71 3.68
C GLY A 242 15.61 20.74 4.67
N LYS A 243 15.37 20.99 5.94
CA LYS A 243 15.65 20.06 7.02
C LYS A 243 14.43 19.96 7.91
N MET A 244 14.26 18.81 8.51
CA MET A 244 13.28 18.65 9.56
C MET A 244 13.93 19.07 10.87
N MET A 245 13.39 20.12 11.47
CA MET A 245 13.81 20.54 12.79
C MET A 245 13.07 19.70 13.81
N TYR A 246 13.83 19.02 14.65
CA TYR A 246 13.30 18.49 15.90
C TYR A 246 13.21 19.68 16.85
N GLU A 247 12.11 20.42 16.76
CA GLU A 247 11.82 21.38 17.79
C GLU A 247 11.13 20.63 18.94
N GLY A 248 11.63 20.86 20.14
CA GLY A 248 11.23 20.16 21.34
C GLY A 248 9.71 20.12 21.59
N GLU A 249 9.31 19.37 22.53
CA GLU A 249 7.98 18.81 22.86
C GLU A 249 6.73 19.68 22.63
N GLU A 250 6.86 20.98 22.34
CA GLU A 250 5.75 21.91 22.18
C GLU A 250 5.43 22.31 20.73
N SER A 251 6.34 22.16 19.78
CA SER A 251 6.04 22.48 18.38
C SER A 251 5.70 21.21 17.60
N GLY A 252 4.41 20.97 17.53
CA GLY A 252 3.83 19.86 16.85
C GLY A 252 4.50 19.41 15.56
N LYS A 253 5.36 18.39 15.64
CA LYS A 253 5.33 17.28 14.72
C LYS A 253 5.75 17.49 13.27
N ALA A 254 6.70 18.31 12.98
CA ALA A 254 7.47 18.16 11.75
C ALA A 254 8.54 17.09 12.02
N GLY A 255 8.30 15.86 11.66
CA GLY A 255 9.22 14.78 11.94
C GLY A 255 8.89 13.53 11.14
N CYS A 256 9.80 12.56 11.23
CA CYS A 256 9.48 11.20 10.83
C CYS A 256 8.63 10.54 11.92
N GLY A 257 7.46 10.06 11.56
CA GLY A 257 6.64 9.21 12.40
C GLY A 257 6.76 7.76 11.95
N MET A 258 6.60 6.83 12.88
CA MET A 258 6.24 5.48 12.49
C MET A 258 4.86 5.54 11.86
N ASN A 259 4.70 4.97 10.68
CA ASN A 259 3.36 4.69 10.22
C ASN A 259 2.74 3.67 11.15
N GLU A 260 1.56 4.02 11.62
CA GLU A 260 0.75 3.17 12.45
C GLU A 260 0.51 1.80 11.78
N ILE A 261 -0.14 0.93 12.48
CA ILE A 261 -0.45 -0.49 12.25
C ILE A 261 -0.51 -0.93 10.79
N GLU A 262 -1.04 -0.10 9.91
CA GLU A 262 -1.25 -0.41 8.49
C GLU A 262 0.05 -0.63 7.70
N ASP A 263 1.12 0.03 8.09
CA ASP A 263 2.38 0.04 7.35
C ASP A 263 3.53 -0.65 8.13
N ASN A 264 3.27 -1.14 9.33
CA ASN A 264 4.27 -1.85 10.14
C ASN A 264 3.91 -3.34 10.27
N PRO A 265 4.46 -4.21 9.42
CA PRO A 265 4.16 -5.64 9.47
C PRO A 265 4.67 -6.35 10.72
N THR A 266 5.53 -5.70 11.49
CA THR A 266 6.07 -6.25 12.75
C THR A 266 5.32 -5.73 13.99
N HIS A 267 4.30 -4.89 13.80
CA HIS A 267 3.50 -4.38 14.89
C HIS A 267 2.88 -5.53 15.69
N GLY A 268 3.10 -5.54 17.00
CA GLY A 268 2.68 -6.64 17.87
C GLY A 268 3.67 -7.82 17.97
N THR A 269 4.76 -7.79 17.20
CA THR A 269 5.90 -8.70 17.33
C THR A 269 7.11 -7.99 17.93
N GLU A 270 6.90 -7.06 18.87
CA GLU A 270 7.97 -6.28 19.47
C GLU A 270 9.03 -7.20 20.13
N PRO A 271 10.17 -7.43 19.47
CA PRO A 271 11.30 -8.05 20.12
C PRO A 271 12.01 -6.98 20.93
N HIS A 272 11.67 -6.82 22.18
CA HIS A 272 12.30 -5.83 23.06
C HIS A 272 13.82 -5.85 22.93
N GLY A 273 14.39 -4.72 22.51
CA GLY A 273 15.82 -4.54 22.36
C GLY A 273 16.45 -5.24 21.16
N GLN A 274 15.67 -5.64 20.16
CA GLN A 274 16.15 -6.28 18.91
C GLN A 274 15.77 -5.46 17.69
N PHE A 275 16.38 -5.77 16.54
CA PHE A 275 16.06 -5.11 15.29
C PHE A 275 14.68 -5.53 14.79
N ILE A 276 13.85 -4.53 14.46
CA ILE A 276 12.55 -4.71 13.79
C ILE A 276 12.55 -3.91 12.50
N TRP A 277 11.79 -4.36 11.50
CA TRP A 277 11.59 -3.59 10.28
C TRP A 277 10.43 -2.63 10.50
N THR A 278 10.75 -1.35 10.50
CA THR A 278 9.77 -0.28 10.69
C THR A 278 9.76 0.63 9.49
N ARG A 279 8.60 0.91 8.98
CA ARG A 279 8.41 1.92 7.95
C ARG A 279 8.31 3.28 8.60
N MET A 280 9.22 4.16 8.23
CA MET A 280 9.22 5.55 8.62
C MET A 280 8.54 6.38 7.55
N ARG A 281 7.61 7.22 7.93
CA ARG A 281 6.99 8.22 7.05
C ARG A 281 7.39 9.60 7.52
N CYS A 282 7.88 10.40 6.60
CA CYS A 282 8.40 11.73 6.87
C CYS A 282 7.79 12.73 5.90
N SER A 283 7.68 13.99 6.33
CA SER A 283 7.27 15.08 5.46
C SER A 283 8.10 16.33 5.72
N PHE A 284 8.27 17.19 4.70
CA PHE A 284 8.89 18.49 4.78
C PHE A 284 7.81 19.56 4.75
N PRO A 285 7.33 20.09 5.89
CA PRO A 285 6.14 20.93 5.95
C PRO A 285 6.23 22.23 5.12
N ASN A 286 7.44 22.76 4.93
CA ASN A 286 7.69 23.97 4.13
C ASN A 286 8.02 23.69 2.65
N ILE A 287 8.11 22.43 2.25
CA ILE A 287 8.35 22.04 0.85
C ILE A 287 7.02 21.66 0.21
N LYS A 288 6.56 22.47 -0.74
CA LYS A 288 5.27 22.28 -1.40
C LYS A 288 5.46 22.11 -2.90
N ALA A 289 4.53 21.40 -3.53
CA ALA A 289 4.61 21.14 -4.97
C ALA A 289 4.48 22.44 -5.78
N TRP A 290 3.44 23.23 -5.53
CA TRP A 290 3.16 24.52 -6.20
C TRP A 290 2.47 25.49 -5.25
N ASN A 291 2.46 26.78 -5.64
CA ASN A 291 1.68 27.81 -4.96
C ASN A 291 0.33 27.99 -5.67
N GLN A 292 -0.75 28.17 -4.90
CA GLN A 292 -2.02 28.64 -5.46
C GLN A 292 -2.05 30.15 -5.41
N THR A 293 -2.60 30.76 -6.45
CA THR A 293 -2.74 32.23 -6.54
C THR A 293 -3.47 32.81 -5.32
N GLY A 294 -2.86 33.79 -4.67
CA GLY A 294 -3.47 34.54 -3.56
C GLY A 294 -3.11 34.06 -2.15
N GLU A 295 -2.29 33.03 -2.02
CA GLU A 295 -1.81 32.58 -0.71
C GLU A 295 -0.39 33.07 -0.42
N GLY A 296 -0.12 33.48 0.82
CA GLY A 296 1.21 33.92 1.25
C GLY A 296 2.28 32.82 1.14
N ASN A 297 3.54 33.23 0.98
CA ASN A 297 4.68 32.34 0.86
C ASN A 297 5.31 31.98 2.22
N GLN A 298 4.60 32.19 3.32
CA GLN A 298 5.08 31.83 4.64
C GLN A 298 4.14 30.84 5.32
N THR A 299 4.71 29.89 6.01
CA THR A 299 4.02 28.95 6.90
C THR A 299 4.50 29.19 8.32
N MET A 300 3.86 28.56 9.29
CA MET A 300 4.36 28.51 10.67
C MET A 300 5.76 27.83 10.77
N PHE A 301 6.19 27.16 9.72
CA PHE A 301 7.49 26.45 9.63
C PHE A 301 8.54 27.22 8.81
N GLY A 302 8.29 28.50 8.48
CA GLY A 302 9.19 29.34 7.70
C GLY A 302 8.74 29.61 6.27
N SER A 303 9.67 30.08 5.44
CA SER A 303 9.38 30.38 4.03
C SER A 303 9.10 29.10 3.24
N LEU A 304 8.12 29.19 2.34
CA LEU A 304 7.82 28.10 1.40
C LEU A 304 8.96 27.92 0.39
N TYR A 305 9.29 26.69 0.12
CA TYR A 305 10.09 26.28 -1.03
C TYR A 305 9.19 25.51 -2.00
N LEU A 306 9.06 26.02 -3.22
CA LEU A 306 8.15 25.48 -4.22
C LEU A 306 8.91 24.61 -5.22
N LEU A 307 8.50 23.36 -5.35
CA LEU A 307 9.12 22.39 -6.26
C LEU A 307 8.91 22.82 -7.72
N SER A 308 7.75 23.42 -8.07
CA SER A 308 7.47 23.93 -9.41
C SER A 308 8.37 25.09 -9.86
N GLU A 309 8.96 25.81 -8.91
CA GLU A 309 9.92 26.88 -9.19
C GLU A 309 11.37 26.35 -9.24
N ASN A 310 11.58 25.13 -8.80
CA ASN A 310 12.88 24.50 -8.64
C ASN A 310 12.89 23.07 -9.18
N PRO A 311 12.60 22.84 -10.47
CA PRO A 311 12.64 21.50 -11.06
C PRO A 311 14.07 20.95 -11.12
N GLY A 312 14.23 19.62 -11.11
CA GLY A 312 15.53 18.98 -11.22
C GLY A 312 15.71 17.80 -10.28
N ASP A 313 16.96 17.47 -10.00
CA ASP A 313 17.33 16.33 -9.19
C ASP A 313 17.45 16.71 -7.70
N TYR A 314 16.85 15.89 -6.88
CA TYR A 314 16.81 16.02 -5.44
C TYR A 314 17.44 14.82 -4.75
N GLU A 315 17.99 15.06 -3.56
CA GLU A 315 18.51 14.01 -2.68
C GLU A 315 18.04 14.26 -1.25
N ILE A 316 17.43 13.24 -0.64
CA ILE A 316 17.16 13.23 0.80
C ILE A 316 18.27 12.44 1.47
N LYS A 317 18.98 13.07 2.39
CA LYS A 317 19.97 12.44 3.27
C LYS A 317 19.37 12.33 4.67
N ILE A 318 19.40 11.13 5.23
CA ILE A 318 18.81 10.85 6.53
C ILE A 318 19.91 10.51 7.50
N LEU A 319 20.00 11.31 8.56
CA LEU A 319 20.89 11.07 9.68
C LEU A 319 20.16 10.32 10.79
N TYR A 320 20.87 9.45 11.47
CA TYR A 320 20.44 8.79 12.71
C TYR A 320 21.55 8.89 13.72
N LYS A 321 21.29 9.52 14.87
CA LYS A 321 22.33 9.81 15.89
C LYS A 321 23.55 10.54 15.28
N GLY A 322 23.31 11.47 14.35
CA GLY A 322 24.35 12.25 13.68
C GLY A 322 25.12 11.54 12.57
N HIS A 323 24.81 10.28 12.25
CA HIS A 323 25.46 9.52 11.18
C HIS A 323 24.54 9.36 9.98
N LEU A 324 25.06 9.52 8.76
CA LEU A 324 24.31 9.31 7.54
C LEU A 324 23.97 7.82 7.37
N VAL A 325 22.65 7.51 7.38
CA VAL A 325 22.17 6.13 7.29
C VAL A 325 21.38 5.84 6.01
N ARG A 326 20.84 6.86 5.36
CA ARG A 326 20.07 6.70 4.09
C ARG A 326 20.37 7.84 3.14
N SER A 327 20.39 7.52 1.84
CA SER A 327 20.29 8.48 0.74
C SER A 327 19.20 8.04 -0.22
N ILE A 328 18.33 8.97 -0.59
CA ILE A 328 17.18 8.77 -1.48
C ILE A 328 17.24 9.83 -2.57
N LYS A 329 17.31 9.41 -3.84
CA LYS A 329 17.36 10.32 -4.99
C LYS A 329 16.09 10.25 -5.80
N PHE A 330 15.59 11.40 -6.24
CA PHE A 330 14.40 11.50 -7.07
C PHE A 330 14.44 12.78 -7.92
N GLY A 331 13.65 12.81 -8.99
CA GLY A 331 13.49 13.98 -9.84
C GLY A 331 12.18 14.70 -9.59
N VAL A 332 12.15 16.00 -9.91
CA VAL A 332 10.96 16.84 -9.92
C VAL A 332 10.84 17.49 -11.29
N ASP A 333 9.65 17.45 -11.88
CA ASP A 333 9.37 18.07 -13.16
C ASP A 333 9.03 19.58 -13.04
N ALA A 334 8.83 20.25 -14.19
CA ALA A 334 8.50 21.66 -14.25
C ALA A 334 7.13 22.02 -13.61
N ASP A 335 6.25 21.04 -13.44
CA ASP A 335 4.96 21.23 -12.76
C ASP A 335 5.07 21.05 -11.24
N GLY A 336 6.25 20.75 -10.72
CA GLY A 336 6.48 20.46 -9.29
C GLY A 336 6.04 19.06 -8.87
N LYS A 337 5.82 18.15 -9.82
CA LYS A 337 5.47 16.77 -9.56
C LYS A 337 6.72 15.91 -9.46
N ILE A 338 6.65 14.86 -8.65
CA ILE A 338 7.70 13.85 -8.61
C ILE A 338 7.74 13.12 -9.95
N THR A 339 8.92 13.06 -10.57
CA THR A 339 9.11 12.37 -11.86
C THR A 339 8.78 10.90 -11.73
N ASP A 340 7.76 10.44 -12.46
CA ASP A 340 7.35 9.04 -12.47
C ASP A 340 8.39 8.17 -13.21
N ASN A 341 8.98 7.23 -12.50
CA ASN A 341 9.88 6.22 -13.08
C ASN A 341 9.13 5.00 -13.63
N ARG A 342 7.81 5.04 -13.63
CA ARG A 342 6.88 4.01 -14.11
C ARG A 342 6.94 2.66 -13.37
N ILE A 343 7.71 2.53 -12.31
CA ILE A 343 7.79 1.27 -11.55
C ILE A 343 6.42 0.95 -10.92
N ALA A 344 5.79 1.91 -10.26
CA ALA A 344 4.47 1.72 -9.65
C ALA A 344 3.41 1.39 -10.71
N THR A 345 3.37 2.14 -11.80
CA THR A 345 2.42 1.97 -12.91
C THR A 345 2.57 0.60 -13.56
N ASN A 346 3.79 0.21 -13.93
CA ASN A 346 4.06 -1.06 -14.61
C ASN A 346 3.74 -2.28 -13.72
N ASN A 347 3.80 -2.12 -12.41
CA ASN A 347 3.47 -3.16 -11.43
C ASN A 347 2.04 -3.08 -10.89
N LYS A 348 1.20 -2.17 -11.40
CA LYS A 348 -0.21 -1.99 -11.02
C LYS A 348 -0.41 -1.75 -9.53
N LEU A 349 0.45 -0.94 -8.93
CA LEU A 349 0.39 -0.70 -7.48
C LEU A 349 -0.72 0.27 -7.06
N GLY A 350 -1.33 0.98 -7.99
CA GLY A 350 -2.56 1.76 -7.77
C GLY A 350 -2.44 2.93 -6.78
N ASN A 351 -1.24 3.46 -6.57
CA ASN A 351 -1.02 4.61 -5.72
C ASN A 351 -0.21 5.70 -6.44
N ASN A 352 -0.28 6.94 -5.94
CA ASN A 352 0.44 8.09 -6.48
C ASN A 352 1.87 8.22 -5.93
N ARG A 353 2.43 7.12 -5.42
CA ARG A 353 3.78 7.10 -4.84
C ARG A 353 4.79 6.68 -5.90
N VAL A 354 5.89 7.39 -6.00
CA VAL A 354 7.02 6.99 -6.84
C VAL A 354 7.94 6.12 -6.00
N ILE A 355 8.21 4.90 -6.49
CA ILE A 355 9.10 3.96 -5.81
C ILE A 355 10.53 4.27 -6.23
N VAL A 356 11.39 4.47 -5.25
CA VAL A 356 12.78 4.87 -5.45
C VAL A 356 13.74 3.94 -4.71
N PRO A 357 14.95 3.71 -5.25
CA PRO A 357 15.99 3.01 -4.52
C PRO A 357 16.44 3.84 -3.31
N VAL A 358 16.65 3.15 -2.19
CA VAL A 358 17.22 3.74 -0.97
C VAL A 358 18.60 3.16 -0.76
N GLN A 359 19.62 4.01 -0.80
CA GLN A 359 20.97 3.62 -0.43
C GLN A 359 21.03 3.50 1.10
N VAL A 360 21.26 2.29 1.59
CA VAL A 360 21.42 1.99 3.01
C VAL A 360 22.90 2.12 3.36
N LEU A 361 23.22 2.99 4.31
CA LEU A 361 24.59 3.37 4.68
C LEU A 361 24.84 3.10 6.16
N GLY A 362 26.10 2.86 6.49
CA GLY A 362 26.50 2.58 7.88
C GLY A 362 26.03 1.20 8.35
N ASP A 363 25.93 1.04 9.65
CA ASP A 363 25.66 -0.21 10.36
C ASP A 363 24.44 -0.14 11.29
N ALA A 364 23.67 0.95 11.23
CA ALA A 364 22.52 1.16 12.12
C ALA A 364 21.48 0.06 12.02
N ASP A 365 21.33 -0.57 10.84
CA ASP A 365 20.39 -1.68 10.62
C ASP A 365 20.97 -3.05 11.00
N GLY A 366 22.21 -3.12 11.48
CA GLY A 366 22.90 -4.37 11.78
C GLY A 366 23.17 -5.22 10.54
N GLN A 367 23.23 -6.53 10.72
CA GLN A 367 23.45 -7.47 9.61
C GLN A 367 22.14 -7.77 8.89
N TRP A 368 22.10 -7.58 7.57
CA TRP A 368 20.93 -7.84 6.73
C TRP A 368 21.35 -8.36 5.35
N ASP A 369 20.44 -9.03 4.65
CA ASP A 369 20.71 -9.52 3.29
C ASP A 369 20.50 -8.41 2.25
N LYS A 370 21.58 -7.84 1.76
CA LYS A 370 21.60 -6.77 0.76
C LYS A 370 21.01 -7.19 -0.60
N ASN A 371 20.81 -8.47 -0.83
CA ASN A 371 20.25 -9.00 -2.08
C ASN A 371 18.80 -9.49 -1.95
N ALA A 372 18.22 -9.48 -0.75
CA ALA A 372 16.87 -9.97 -0.50
C ALA A 372 15.82 -9.31 -1.41
N TRP A 373 15.99 -8.04 -1.77
CA TRP A 373 15.09 -7.32 -2.67
C TRP A 373 14.98 -7.94 -4.08
N LYS A 374 15.99 -8.71 -4.52
CA LYS A 374 16.00 -9.35 -5.85
C LYS A 374 15.06 -10.55 -5.94
N THR A 375 14.85 -11.24 -4.83
CA THR A 375 14.10 -12.52 -4.78
C THR A 375 12.93 -12.51 -3.84
N ASP A 376 13.01 -11.76 -2.75
CA ASP A 376 12.05 -11.83 -1.64
C ASP A 376 11.14 -10.61 -1.56
N ALA A 377 11.47 -9.54 -2.33
CA ALA A 377 10.65 -8.33 -2.36
C ALA A 377 9.20 -8.66 -2.66
N PHE A 378 8.31 -8.00 -1.91
CA PHE A 378 6.86 -8.22 -1.99
C PHE A 378 6.50 -9.70 -1.94
N TYR A 379 7.16 -10.41 -1.01
CA TYR A 379 6.95 -11.85 -0.76
C TYR A 379 7.25 -12.74 -1.98
N GLY A 380 8.35 -12.47 -2.67
CA GLY A 380 8.77 -13.20 -3.86
C GLY A 380 8.14 -12.71 -5.16
N ASN A 381 7.64 -11.48 -5.16
CA ASN A 381 7.07 -10.80 -6.33
C ASN A 381 7.81 -9.49 -6.62
N PRO A 382 9.12 -9.50 -6.86
CA PRO A 382 9.91 -8.29 -7.05
C PRO A 382 9.33 -7.41 -8.15
N LEU A 383 9.50 -6.10 -8.01
CA LEU A 383 8.94 -5.14 -8.97
C LEU A 383 9.74 -5.15 -10.26
N ALA A 384 9.04 -5.32 -11.37
CA ALA A 384 9.65 -5.18 -12.68
C ALA A 384 10.17 -3.76 -12.89
N GLY A 385 11.42 -3.64 -13.33
CA GLY A 385 12.09 -2.35 -13.56
C GLY A 385 12.70 -1.70 -12.31
N PHE A 386 12.48 -2.25 -11.12
CA PHE A 386 13.20 -1.78 -9.93
C PHE A 386 14.63 -2.29 -9.97
N THR A 387 15.56 -1.35 -9.88
CA THR A 387 16.98 -1.62 -9.70
C THR A 387 17.36 -1.14 -8.31
N GLY A 388 17.98 -1.99 -7.52
CA GLY A 388 18.46 -1.59 -6.18
C GLY A 388 19.40 -0.40 -6.26
N PRO A 389 19.76 0.19 -5.11
CA PRO A 389 20.71 1.27 -5.06
C PRO A 389 22.07 0.84 -5.63
N PRO A 390 22.80 1.76 -6.25
CA PRO A 390 24.14 1.50 -6.80
C PRO A 390 25.14 1.11 -5.74
#